data_9ea277607d1cc21b00f185abaaf852e2
#
_entry.id   9ea277607d1cc21b00f185abaaf852e2
#
_cell.length_a   1.000
_cell.length_b   1.000
_cell.length_c   1.000
_cell.angle_alpha   90.00
_cell.angle_beta   90.00
_cell.angle_gamma   90.00
#
_symmetry.space_group_name_H-M   'P 1'
#
loop_
_entity.id
_entity.type
_entity.pdbx_description
1 polymer ?
#
loop_
_entity_poly.entity_id
_entity_poly.type
_entity_poly.pdbx_seq_one_letter_code
_entity_poly.pdbx_strand_id
1 'polypeptide(L)'
;MQEGYNVRIYEQAPELGEIGAGIQTSANAVKVLHHLGLADRMAEVSVKPKAFEFRLFDSGEVMHKVPLAEEHEEQHGAPYYHVHRSDIHQILADRVLELDPDAVVLNSTAIGFEEDSDGVTLLLSDGRKIEGDVLIGADGIKSSIRDQIVGVTEPNFTGQVAWRATVPVEKLPKEFMDKIVAIWCGPKKHAVVYYLRSGEVLNFVGCVENSDWQEESWTVKASWEDLKADFEGWNDEIQIIIDNIEKDECYRWALNNRKPVDNWRTDRAVVLGDAAHPTLPYMASGAVMAIEDGAVLMRSLNANDDIAAALEMFQRNRLDRTARIVNGSTELGDLYHLTSKAEFEKGFERRNIAKERNEWLYAYDPMTVELI
;
A
#
# COMPACT_ATOMS: atom_id res chain seq x y z
N MET A 1 -21.97 2.28 2.83
CA MET A 1 -22.64 2.75 4.06
C MET A 1 -23.07 4.22 3.97
N GLN A 2 -22.21 5.19 3.74
CA GLN A 2 -22.61 6.60 3.59
C GLN A 2 -23.62 6.84 2.46
N GLU A 3 -23.54 6.06 1.38
CA GLU A 3 -24.45 6.09 0.24
C GLU A 3 -25.72 5.23 0.44
N GLY A 4 -25.97 4.73 1.65
CA GLY A 4 -27.19 3.99 1.98
C GLY A 4 -27.13 2.47 1.77
N TYR A 5 -26.00 1.92 1.31
CA TYR A 5 -25.83 0.47 1.19
C TYR A 5 -25.76 -0.20 2.57
N ASN A 6 -26.41 -1.35 2.71
CA ASN A 6 -26.27 -2.22 3.87
C ASN A 6 -24.99 -3.07 3.68
N VAL A 7 -23.97 -2.81 4.48
CA VAL A 7 -22.65 -3.44 4.35
C VAL A 7 -22.31 -4.24 5.60
N ARG A 8 -21.79 -5.45 5.42
CA ARG A 8 -21.16 -6.26 6.47
C ARG A 8 -19.76 -6.63 6.06
N ILE A 9 -18.82 -6.54 7.00
CA ILE A 9 -17.41 -6.86 6.82
C ILE A 9 -17.11 -8.11 7.64
N TYR A 10 -16.68 -9.18 6.97
CA TYR A 10 -16.28 -10.44 7.59
C TYR A 10 -14.76 -10.51 7.65
N GLU A 11 -14.20 -10.42 8.85
CA GLU A 11 -12.76 -10.37 9.11
C GLU A 11 -12.32 -11.66 9.82
N GLN A 12 -11.25 -12.28 9.32
CA GLN A 12 -10.71 -13.53 9.91
C GLN A 12 -10.04 -13.32 11.27
N ALA A 13 -9.49 -12.13 11.51
CA ALA A 13 -8.79 -11.83 12.76
C ALA A 13 -9.77 -11.83 13.96
N PRO A 14 -9.28 -12.17 15.15
CA PRO A 14 -10.09 -12.14 16.39
C PRO A 14 -10.33 -10.72 16.92
N GLU A 15 -9.56 -9.75 16.44
CA GLU A 15 -9.66 -8.34 16.83
C GLU A 15 -9.24 -7.44 15.65
N LEU A 16 -9.75 -6.21 15.64
CA LEU A 16 -9.29 -5.17 14.73
C LEU A 16 -7.96 -4.63 15.24
N GLY A 17 -6.87 -5.02 14.59
CA GLY A 17 -5.54 -4.60 14.95
C GLY A 17 -4.59 -4.73 13.78
N GLU A 18 -3.53 -3.95 13.80
CA GLU A 18 -2.50 -3.97 12.78
C GLU A 18 -1.10 -3.94 13.40
N ILE A 19 -0.22 -4.80 12.90
CA ILE A 19 1.21 -4.73 13.22
C ILE A 19 1.86 -3.70 12.29
N GLY A 20 2.25 -2.56 12.87
CA GLY A 20 2.45 -1.32 12.14
C GLY A 20 3.78 -1.18 11.40
N ALA A 21 3.68 -0.81 10.14
CA ALA A 21 4.69 -0.08 9.38
C ALA A 21 4.08 1.24 8.88
N GLY A 22 4.92 2.08 8.27
CA GLY A 22 4.42 3.27 7.61
C GLY A 22 3.67 2.95 6.32
N ILE A 23 2.65 3.73 6.06
CA ILE A 23 1.98 3.85 4.78
C ILE A 23 2.19 5.27 4.25
N GLN A 24 2.37 5.39 2.96
CA GLN A 24 2.38 6.66 2.24
C GLN A 24 1.05 6.80 1.50
N THR A 25 0.38 7.94 1.69
CA THR A 25 -0.91 8.23 1.03
C THR A 25 -0.78 9.53 0.23
N SER A 26 -0.88 9.40 -1.09
CA SER A 26 -0.88 10.55 -2.01
C SER A 26 -2.26 11.18 -2.15
N ALA A 27 -2.32 12.34 -2.81
CA ALA A 27 -3.54 13.16 -2.93
C ALA A 27 -4.77 12.37 -3.42
N ASN A 28 -4.60 11.43 -4.33
CA ASN A 28 -5.67 10.59 -4.87
C ASN A 28 -6.38 9.77 -3.77
N ALA A 29 -5.64 9.14 -2.86
CA ALA A 29 -6.23 8.45 -1.72
C ALA A 29 -6.75 9.43 -0.65
N VAL A 30 -6.02 10.51 -0.39
CA VAL A 30 -6.39 11.49 0.64
C VAL A 30 -7.70 12.18 0.30
N LYS A 31 -8.00 12.46 -0.98
CA LYS A 31 -9.31 12.98 -1.42
C LYS A 31 -10.48 12.05 -1.02
N VAL A 32 -10.29 10.74 -1.16
CA VAL A 32 -11.30 9.77 -0.71
C VAL A 32 -11.47 9.82 0.80
N LEU A 33 -10.38 9.86 1.57
CA LEU A 33 -10.42 9.97 3.03
C LEU A 33 -11.10 11.27 3.49
N HIS A 34 -10.86 12.38 2.79
CA HIS A 34 -11.55 13.66 3.03
C HIS A 34 -13.06 13.56 2.75
N HIS A 35 -13.45 12.90 1.65
CA HIS A 35 -14.86 12.64 1.32
C HIS A 35 -15.56 11.80 2.40
N LEU A 36 -14.84 10.87 3.03
CA LEU A 36 -15.35 10.07 4.15
C LEU A 36 -15.44 10.88 5.48
N GLY A 37 -15.04 12.15 5.49
CA GLY A 37 -15.06 13.02 6.67
C GLY A 37 -13.89 12.78 7.62
N LEU A 38 -12.76 12.27 7.13
CA LEU A 38 -11.60 11.87 7.94
C LEU A 38 -10.43 12.86 7.87
N ALA A 39 -10.61 14.03 7.24
CA ALA A 39 -9.54 15.00 6.99
C ALA A 39 -8.79 15.41 8.28
N ASP A 40 -9.51 15.79 9.33
CA ASP A 40 -8.91 16.26 10.59
C ASP A 40 -8.19 15.11 11.32
N ARG A 41 -8.82 13.93 11.41
CA ARG A 41 -8.22 12.74 12.03
C ARG A 41 -6.93 12.32 11.32
N MET A 42 -6.92 12.35 9.99
CA MET A 42 -5.73 12.05 9.20
C MET A 42 -4.62 13.08 9.41
N ALA A 43 -4.96 14.36 9.45
CA ALA A 43 -3.98 15.45 9.66
C ALA A 43 -3.30 15.36 11.04
N GLU A 44 -4.05 14.94 12.08
CA GLU A 44 -3.55 14.82 13.45
C GLU A 44 -2.44 13.78 13.61
N VAL A 45 -2.57 12.62 12.95
CA VAL A 45 -1.64 11.48 13.11
C VAL A 45 -0.56 11.42 12.05
N SER A 46 -0.67 12.21 10.99
CA SER A 46 0.19 12.11 9.81
C SER A 46 1.38 13.07 9.83
N VAL A 47 2.34 12.79 8.97
CA VAL A 47 3.45 13.70 8.65
C VAL A 47 3.31 14.13 7.18
N LYS A 48 3.35 15.45 6.90
CA LYS A 48 3.49 15.99 5.55
C LYS A 48 4.98 16.06 5.19
N PRO A 49 5.49 15.24 4.25
CA PRO A 49 6.89 15.30 3.86
C PRO A 49 7.16 16.47 2.93
N LYS A 50 8.37 17.06 3.05
CA LYS A 50 8.81 18.17 2.19
C LYS A 50 9.12 17.72 0.76
N ALA A 51 9.65 16.51 0.60
CA ALA A 51 10.09 15.97 -0.70
C ALA A 51 10.32 14.47 -0.67
N PHE A 52 10.41 13.85 -1.85
CA PHE A 52 11.20 12.64 -2.07
C PHE A 52 12.64 13.05 -2.39
N GLU A 53 13.61 12.41 -1.75
CA GLU A 53 15.02 12.55 -2.07
C GLU A 53 15.62 11.18 -2.38
N PHE A 54 16.14 11.02 -3.58
CA PHE A 54 16.87 9.84 -4.00
C PHE A 54 18.35 10.10 -3.76
N ARG A 55 18.96 9.26 -2.93
CA ARG A 55 20.31 9.44 -2.41
C ARG A 55 21.19 8.27 -2.79
N LEU A 56 22.48 8.52 -2.99
CA LEU A 56 23.46 7.47 -3.22
C LEU A 56 23.76 6.74 -1.91
N PHE A 57 23.84 5.42 -1.97
CA PHE A 57 23.92 4.54 -0.79
C PHE A 57 25.13 4.77 0.12
N ASP A 58 26.30 5.15 -0.44
CA ASP A 58 27.56 5.30 0.27
C ASP A 58 27.81 6.72 0.78
N SER A 59 27.59 7.72 -0.05
CA SER A 59 27.86 9.11 0.27
C SER A 59 26.66 9.87 0.86
N GLY A 60 25.43 9.35 0.66
CA GLY A 60 24.21 10.10 0.98
C GLY A 60 23.92 11.27 0.04
N GLU A 61 24.72 11.45 -1.04
CA GLU A 61 24.53 12.53 -2.01
C GLU A 61 23.14 12.46 -2.64
N VAL A 62 22.41 13.58 -2.65
CA VAL A 62 21.09 13.68 -3.29
C VAL A 62 21.25 13.71 -4.80
N MET A 63 20.82 12.64 -5.46
CA MET A 63 20.87 12.50 -6.92
C MET A 63 19.64 13.10 -7.61
N HIS A 64 18.48 13.00 -6.97
CA HIS A 64 17.21 13.48 -7.52
C HIS A 64 16.25 13.86 -6.39
N LYS A 65 15.46 14.92 -6.63
CA LYS A 65 14.49 15.43 -5.65
C LYS A 65 13.17 15.73 -6.33
N VAL A 66 12.07 15.27 -5.71
CA VAL A 66 10.71 15.58 -6.12
C VAL A 66 10.04 16.33 -4.99
N PRO A 67 9.71 17.62 -5.15
CA PRO A 67 9.01 18.40 -4.14
C PRO A 67 7.66 17.79 -3.79
N LEU A 68 7.26 17.95 -2.52
CA LEU A 68 5.97 17.57 -1.96
C LEU A 68 5.42 18.78 -1.16
N ALA A 69 4.87 18.53 0.01
CA ALA A 69 4.28 19.52 0.91
C ALA A 69 3.24 20.41 0.21
N GLU A 70 3.43 21.74 0.26
CA GLU A 70 2.48 22.71 -0.30
C GLU A 70 2.36 22.60 -1.82
N GLU A 71 3.47 22.37 -2.54
CA GLU A 71 3.45 22.21 -4.00
C GLU A 71 2.57 21.03 -4.45
N HIS A 72 2.64 19.91 -3.73
CA HIS A 72 1.80 18.75 -4.01
C HIS A 72 0.32 19.03 -3.72
N GLU A 73 0.04 19.70 -2.60
CA GLU A 73 -1.32 20.04 -2.18
C GLU A 73 -1.95 21.06 -3.15
N GLU A 74 -1.19 22.10 -3.56
CA GLU A 74 -1.62 23.08 -4.55
C GLU A 74 -1.90 22.43 -5.93
N GLN A 75 -1.02 21.53 -6.37
CA GLN A 75 -1.13 20.89 -7.66
C GLN A 75 -2.26 19.85 -7.73
N HIS A 76 -2.49 19.10 -6.65
CA HIS A 76 -3.38 17.94 -6.64
C HIS A 76 -4.63 18.09 -5.79
N GLY A 77 -4.76 19.20 -5.03
CA GLY A 77 -5.94 19.52 -4.23
C GLY A 77 -6.07 18.72 -2.92
N ALA A 78 -5.03 17.98 -2.53
CA ALA A 78 -4.95 17.29 -1.24
C ALA A 78 -3.49 17.01 -0.87
N PRO A 79 -3.16 16.92 0.43
CA PRO A 79 -1.80 16.69 0.88
C PRO A 79 -1.29 15.28 0.57
N TYR A 80 0.04 15.13 0.62
CA TYR A 80 0.72 13.85 0.73
C TYR A 80 0.99 13.55 2.21
N TYR A 81 0.66 12.35 2.68
CA TYR A 81 0.84 11.96 4.07
C TYR A 81 1.69 10.71 4.24
N HIS A 82 2.50 10.69 5.29
CA HIS A 82 2.99 9.48 5.91
C HIS A 82 2.15 9.21 7.16
N VAL A 83 1.60 8.03 7.25
CA VAL A 83 0.77 7.62 8.38
C VAL A 83 1.20 6.25 8.87
N HIS A 84 1.12 6.00 10.16
CA HIS A 84 1.33 4.67 10.71
C HIS A 84 0.14 3.78 10.34
N ARG A 85 0.40 2.55 9.91
CA ARG A 85 -0.64 1.64 9.40
C ARG A 85 -1.74 1.39 10.42
N SER A 86 -1.40 1.21 11.70
CA SER A 86 -2.40 1.05 12.74
C SER A 86 -3.28 2.27 12.92
N ASP A 87 -2.73 3.47 12.73
CA ASP A 87 -3.48 4.71 12.97
C ASP A 87 -4.53 4.92 11.87
N ILE A 88 -4.18 4.75 10.59
CA ILE A 88 -5.17 4.83 9.49
C ILE A 88 -6.19 3.68 9.58
N HIS A 89 -5.77 2.48 9.96
CA HIS A 89 -6.67 1.35 10.16
C HIS A 89 -7.69 1.66 11.25
N GLN A 90 -7.26 2.18 12.41
CA GLN A 90 -8.14 2.55 13.50
C GLN A 90 -9.12 3.66 13.09
N ILE A 91 -8.64 4.70 12.39
CA ILE A 91 -9.48 5.79 11.88
C ILE A 91 -10.59 5.28 10.96
N LEU A 92 -10.27 4.34 10.06
CA LEU A 92 -11.24 3.73 9.15
C LEU A 92 -12.21 2.81 9.90
N ALA A 93 -11.71 1.98 10.83
CA ALA A 93 -12.52 1.09 11.64
C ALA A 93 -13.51 1.86 12.51
N ASP A 94 -13.05 2.91 13.20
CA ASP A 94 -13.91 3.79 13.99
C ASP A 94 -15.01 4.40 13.14
N ARG A 95 -14.66 4.87 11.93
CA ARG A 95 -15.65 5.46 11.02
C ARG A 95 -16.70 4.46 10.57
N VAL A 96 -16.32 3.22 10.32
CA VAL A 96 -17.26 2.12 9.99
C VAL A 96 -18.20 1.87 11.17
N LEU A 97 -17.67 1.74 12.38
CA LEU A 97 -18.45 1.46 13.59
C LEU A 97 -19.33 2.64 14.03
N GLU A 98 -18.95 3.88 13.72
CA GLU A 98 -19.81 5.07 13.88
C GLU A 98 -21.06 5.01 12.97
N LEU A 99 -20.92 4.45 11.76
CA LEU A 99 -22.03 4.32 10.79
C LEU A 99 -22.92 3.13 11.13
N ASP A 100 -22.34 2.00 11.53
CA ASP A 100 -23.08 0.81 11.98
C ASP A 100 -22.19 0.02 12.96
N PRO A 101 -22.53 0.01 14.26
CA PRO A 101 -21.75 -0.71 15.28
C PRO A 101 -21.63 -2.22 15.05
N ASP A 102 -22.54 -2.80 14.30
CA ASP A 102 -22.60 -4.23 13.99
C ASP A 102 -22.00 -4.58 12.61
N ALA A 103 -21.39 -3.60 11.91
CA ALA A 103 -20.92 -3.79 10.54
C ALA A 103 -19.78 -4.80 10.43
N VAL A 104 -18.94 -4.98 11.46
CA VAL A 104 -17.76 -5.84 11.43
C VAL A 104 -18.01 -7.12 12.22
N VAL A 105 -17.84 -8.25 11.56
CA VAL A 105 -17.98 -9.60 12.13
C VAL A 105 -16.62 -10.27 12.12
N LEU A 106 -15.99 -10.31 13.29
CA LEU A 106 -14.67 -10.92 13.51
C LEU A 106 -14.71 -12.45 13.53
N ASN A 107 -13.56 -13.11 13.55
CA ASN A 107 -13.42 -14.58 13.50
C ASN A 107 -14.21 -15.20 12.33
N SER A 108 -14.12 -14.61 11.17
CA SER A 108 -14.93 -14.96 9.99
C SER A 108 -14.03 -15.16 8.78
N THR A 109 -13.43 -16.34 8.67
CA THR A 109 -12.55 -16.70 7.55
C THR A 109 -13.36 -17.10 6.33
N ALA A 110 -13.28 -16.31 5.26
CA ALA A 110 -13.87 -16.65 3.97
C ALA A 110 -13.12 -17.81 3.31
N ILE A 111 -13.86 -18.77 2.73
CA ILE A 111 -13.29 -19.91 2.01
C ILE A 111 -13.79 -20.01 0.56
N GLY A 112 -14.69 -19.15 0.12
CA GLY A 112 -15.26 -19.10 -1.21
C GLY A 112 -16.67 -18.56 -1.21
N PHE A 113 -17.37 -18.71 -2.33
CA PHE A 113 -18.74 -18.25 -2.50
C PHE A 113 -19.52 -19.12 -3.48
N GLU A 114 -20.84 -19.04 -3.42
CA GLU A 114 -21.78 -19.55 -4.40
C GLU A 114 -22.58 -18.36 -4.95
N GLU A 115 -22.94 -18.35 -6.23
CA GLU A 115 -23.81 -17.31 -6.79
C GLU A 115 -24.83 -17.91 -7.75
N ASP A 116 -25.98 -17.25 -7.87
CA ASP A 116 -27.03 -17.54 -8.84
C ASP A 116 -27.65 -16.24 -9.38
N SER A 117 -28.78 -16.32 -10.09
CA SER A 117 -29.47 -15.15 -10.63
C SER A 117 -29.96 -14.16 -9.56
N ASP A 118 -30.22 -14.64 -8.35
CA ASP A 118 -30.92 -13.90 -7.31
C ASP A 118 -29.95 -13.27 -6.30
N GLY A 119 -28.75 -13.89 -6.09
CA GLY A 119 -27.81 -13.39 -5.09
C GLY A 119 -26.45 -14.08 -5.09
N VAL A 120 -25.65 -13.71 -4.12
CA VAL A 120 -24.36 -14.34 -3.82
C VAL A 120 -24.33 -14.79 -2.36
N THR A 121 -23.74 -15.95 -2.11
CA THR A 121 -23.60 -16.53 -0.77
C THR A 121 -22.14 -16.68 -0.41
N LEU A 122 -21.64 -15.91 0.55
CA LEU A 122 -20.31 -16.06 1.12
C LEU A 122 -20.25 -17.31 1.99
N LEU A 123 -19.23 -18.13 1.80
CA LEU A 123 -18.96 -19.35 2.57
C LEU A 123 -17.85 -19.08 3.58
N LEU A 124 -18.13 -19.34 4.86
CA LEU A 124 -17.17 -19.21 5.95
C LEU A 124 -16.65 -20.57 6.43
N SER A 125 -15.44 -20.60 6.93
CA SER A 125 -14.76 -21.85 7.37
C SER A 125 -15.44 -22.57 8.53
N ASP A 126 -16.27 -21.86 9.31
CA ASP A 126 -17.07 -22.41 10.41
C ASP A 126 -18.44 -22.97 9.97
N GLY A 127 -18.70 -22.98 8.67
CA GLY A 127 -19.93 -23.47 8.07
C GLY A 127 -21.06 -22.46 7.95
N ARG A 128 -20.90 -21.22 8.43
CA ARG A 128 -21.87 -20.15 8.16
C ARG A 128 -21.92 -19.84 6.66
N LYS A 129 -23.15 -19.58 6.19
CA LYS A 129 -23.45 -19.11 4.83
C LYS A 129 -24.14 -17.77 4.94
N ILE A 130 -23.62 -16.77 4.24
CA ILE A 130 -24.08 -15.38 4.32
C ILE A 130 -24.57 -14.94 2.95
N GLU A 131 -25.84 -14.65 2.86
CA GLU A 131 -26.48 -14.18 1.62
C GLU A 131 -26.33 -12.65 1.47
N GLY A 132 -26.17 -12.22 0.22
CA GLY A 132 -26.09 -10.81 -0.16
C GLY A 132 -26.35 -10.59 -1.64
N ASP A 133 -26.46 -9.33 -2.02
CA ASP A 133 -26.67 -8.93 -3.42
C ASP A 133 -25.34 -8.90 -4.18
N VAL A 134 -24.26 -8.51 -3.51
CA VAL A 134 -22.90 -8.39 -4.07
C VAL A 134 -21.85 -8.80 -3.03
N LEU A 135 -20.82 -9.52 -3.47
CA LEU A 135 -19.64 -9.89 -2.69
C LEU A 135 -18.41 -9.11 -3.14
N ILE A 136 -17.73 -8.50 -2.18
CA ILE A 136 -16.47 -7.79 -2.41
C ILE A 136 -15.35 -8.54 -1.71
N GLY A 137 -14.45 -9.18 -2.47
CA GLY A 137 -13.27 -9.85 -1.97
C GLY A 137 -12.12 -8.84 -1.75
N ALA A 138 -11.83 -8.53 -0.49
CA ALA A 138 -10.70 -7.70 -0.06
C ALA A 138 -9.73 -8.49 0.83
N ASP A 139 -9.63 -9.79 0.57
CA ASP A 139 -8.97 -10.82 1.39
C ASP A 139 -7.46 -11.00 1.06
N GLY A 140 -6.85 -10.00 0.40
CA GLY A 140 -5.42 -9.84 0.25
C GLY A 140 -4.79 -10.78 -0.80
N ILE A 141 -3.45 -10.84 -0.82
CA ILE A 141 -2.69 -11.56 -1.86
C ILE A 141 -3.00 -13.07 -1.90
N LYS A 142 -3.48 -13.66 -0.80
CA LYS A 142 -3.88 -15.08 -0.66
C LYS A 142 -5.40 -15.27 -0.79
N SER A 143 -6.08 -14.37 -1.48
CA SER A 143 -7.53 -14.34 -1.63
C SER A 143 -8.14 -15.65 -2.13
N SER A 144 -9.02 -16.22 -1.32
CA SER A 144 -9.86 -17.38 -1.70
C SER A 144 -10.95 -16.99 -2.69
N ILE A 145 -11.45 -15.76 -2.61
CA ILE A 145 -12.45 -15.22 -3.54
C ILE A 145 -11.85 -15.06 -4.93
N ARG A 146 -10.63 -14.47 -5.01
CA ARG A 146 -9.88 -14.36 -6.27
C ARG A 146 -9.63 -15.73 -6.92
N ASP A 147 -9.16 -16.69 -6.15
CA ASP A 147 -8.83 -18.02 -6.66
C ASP A 147 -10.05 -18.71 -7.28
N GLN A 148 -11.24 -18.43 -6.79
CA GLN A 148 -12.49 -18.93 -7.37
C GLN A 148 -12.86 -18.19 -8.67
N ILE A 149 -12.59 -16.88 -8.78
CA ILE A 149 -12.90 -16.06 -9.97
C ILE A 149 -11.91 -16.32 -11.11
N VAL A 150 -10.61 -16.34 -10.79
CA VAL A 150 -9.52 -16.31 -11.78
C VAL A 150 -8.85 -17.69 -11.96
N GLY A 151 -9.03 -18.56 -10.98
CA GLY A 151 -8.28 -19.82 -10.83
C GLY A 151 -7.08 -19.67 -9.91
N VAL A 152 -6.71 -20.78 -9.27
CA VAL A 152 -5.59 -20.82 -8.33
C VAL A 152 -4.28 -20.53 -9.05
N THR A 153 -3.56 -19.53 -8.58
CA THR A 153 -2.21 -19.20 -9.05
C THR A 153 -1.33 -18.86 -7.84
N GLU A 154 -0.08 -19.29 -7.88
CA GLU A 154 0.86 -18.93 -6.81
C GLU A 154 1.38 -17.50 -6.98
N PRO A 155 1.60 -16.75 -5.89
CA PRO A 155 2.35 -15.51 -5.94
C PRO A 155 3.76 -15.75 -6.50
N ASN A 156 4.27 -14.78 -7.25
CA ASN A 156 5.62 -14.85 -7.80
C ASN A 156 6.59 -14.20 -6.81
N PHE A 157 7.51 -14.99 -6.26
CA PHE A 157 8.62 -14.46 -5.47
C PHE A 157 9.59 -13.69 -6.37
N THR A 158 9.85 -12.44 -6.02
CA THR A 158 10.66 -11.53 -6.86
C THR A 158 12.17 -11.69 -6.68
N GLY A 159 12.62 -12.58 -5.80
CA GLY A 159 14.03 -12.67 -5.42
C GLY A 159 14.48 -11.56 -4.47
N GLN A 160 13.55 -10.82 -3.91
CA GLN A 160 13.81 -9.71 -3.01
C GLN A 160 13.11 -9.90 -1.67
N VAL A 161 13.74 -9.43 -0.63
CA VAL A 161 13.20 -9.39 0.73
C VAL A 161 13.18 -7.96 1.23
N ALA A 162 12.26 -7.67 2.12
CA ALA A 162 12.19 -6.37 2.78
C ALA A 162 12.40 -6.52 4.30
N TRP A 163 13.32 -5.75 4.82
CA TRP A 163 13.48 -5.46 6.22
C TRP A 163 12.54 -4.34 6.63
N ARG A 164 12.00 -4.44 7.83
CA ARG A 164 11.17 -3.41 8.43
C ARG A 164 11.53 -3.23 9.89
N ALA A 165 11.70 -1.97 10.27
CA ALA A 165 11.89 -1.59 11.65
C ALA A 165 11.41 -0.15 11.87
N THR A 166 11.22 0.23 13.12
CA THR A 166 10.96 1.60 13.52
C THR A 166 11.94 2.05 14.60
N VAL A 167 12.24 3.34 14.62
CA VAL A 167 13.13 3.95 15.61
C VAL A 167 12.42 5.12 16.27
N PRO A 168 12.26 5.15 17.61
CA PRO A 168 11.82 6.34 18.32
C PRO A 168 12.78 7.50 18.06
N VAL A 169 12.27 8.67 17.67
CA VAL A 169 13.10 9.81 17.27
C VAL A 169 13.98 10.32 18.42
N GLU A 170 13.58 10.14 19.64
CA GLU A 170 14.36 10.47 20.85
C GLU A 170 15.70 9.73 20.97
N LYS A 171 15.86 8.59 20.27
CA LYS A 171 17.11 7.82 20.21
C LYS A 171 18.06 8.34 19.13
N LEU A 172 17.59 9.19 18.23
CA LEU A 172 18.37 9.74 17.13
C LEU A 172 19.00 11.09 17.53
N PRO A 173 20.10 11.52 16.85
CA PRO A 173 20.64 12.85 17.03
C PRO A 173 19.58 13.95 16.81
N LYS A 174 19.69 15.08 17.51
CA LYS A 174 18.79 16.22 17.28
C LYS A 174 18.85 16.66 15.81
N GLU A 175 17.66 16.93 15.24
CA GLU A 175 17.56 17.39 13.83
C GLU A 175 18.23 16.39 12.86
N PHE A 176 18.11 15.09 13.16
CA PHE A 176 18.79 14.02 12.43
C PHE A 176 18.54 14.08 10.92
N MET A 177 17.31 14.31 10.51
CA MET A 177 16.92 14.39 9.10
C MET A 177 15.67 15.26 8.96
N ASP A 178 15.55 15.98 7.85
CA ASP A 178 14.32 16.69 7.50
C ASP A 178 13.12 15.71 7.36
N LYS A 179 11.90 16.22 7.53
CA LYS A 179 10.67 15.46 7.27
C LYS A 179 10.50 15.25 5.76
N ILE A 180 11.20 14.26 5.22
CA ILE A 180 11.23 13.87 3.82
C ILE A 180 10.97 12.37 3.68
N VAL A 181 10.79 11.89 2.45
CA VAL A 181 11.03 10.49 2.08
C VAL A 181 12.46 10.40 1.56
N ALA A 182 13.35 9.82 2.30
CA ALA A 182 14.72 9.58 1.84
C ALA A 182 14.83 8.13 1.32
N ILE A 183 15.33 7.98 0.10
CA ILE A 183 15.52 6.70 -0.58
C ILE A 183 16.99 6.58 -0.95
N TRP A 184 17.74 5.76 -0.20
CA TRP A 184 19.13 5.43 -0.55
C TRP A 184 19.12 4.28 -1.53
N CYS A 185 19.71 4.52 -2.71
CA CYS A 185 19.79 3.57 -3.81
C CYS A 185 21.21 3.04 -3.95
N GLY A 186 21.38 1.73 -4.10
CA GLY A 186 22.68 1.10 -4.22
C GLY A 186 22.64 -0.31 -4.81
N PRO A 187 23.80 -0.93 -5.04
CA PRO A 187 23.89 -2.23 -5.70
C PRO A 187 23.04 -3.29 -4.99
N LYS A 188 22.03 -3.84 -5.68
CA LYS A 188 21.14 -4.92 -5.22
C LYS A 188 20.32 -4.61 -3.99
N LYS A 189 20.25 -3.36 -3.54
CA LYS A 189 19.49 -2.95 -2.36
C LYS A 189 19.15 -1.47 -2.38
N HIS A 190 18.09 -1.14 -1.63
CA HIS A 190 17.76 0.25 -1.31
C HIS A 190 17.15 0.34 0.09
N ALA A 191 17.20 1.52 0.67
CA ALA A 191 16.55 1.81 1.96
C ALA A 191 15.62 3.00 1.82
N VAL A 192 14.41 2.89 2.36
CA VAL A 192 13.41 3.96 2.40
C VAL A 192 13.16 4.35 3.84
N VAL A 193 13.30 5.63 4.13
CA VAL A 193 13.17 6.16 5.48
C VAL A 193 12.26 7.38 5.48
N TYR A 194 11.34 7.46 6.45
CA TYR A 194 10.46 8.60 6.64
C TYR A 194 9.84 8.64 8.03
N TYR A 195 9.41 9.82 8.46
CA TYR A 195 8.79 10.01 9.77
C TYR A 195 7.31 9.63 9.77
N LEU A 196 6.84 9.15 10.93
CA LEU A 196 5.47 8.77 11.27
C LEU A 196 5.04 9.47 12.57
N ARG A 197 3.74 9.39 12.91
CA ARG A 197 3.16 9.88 14.17
C ARG A 197 3.63 11.30 14.49
N SER A 198 3.29 12.23 13.60
CA SER A 198 3.66 13.65 13.72
C SER A 198 5.17 13.92 13.85
N GLY A 199 6.00 12.91 13.62
CA GLY A 199 7.46 12.97 13.65
C GLY A 199 8.10 12.33 14.89
N GLU A 200 7.36 11.55 15.67
CA GLU A 200 7.86 10.85 16.87
C GLU A 200 8.58 9.53 16.55
N VAL A 201 8.27 8.94 15.40
CA VAL A 201 8.82 7.64 14.98
C VAL A 201 9.42 7.75 13.60
N LEU A 202 10.61 7.20 13.41
CA LEU A 202 11.23 7.02 12.10
C LEU A 202 10.97 5.59 11.62
N ASN A 203 10.41 5.45 10.42
CA ASN A 203 10.19 4.17 9.76
C ASN A 203 11.38 3.85 8.84
N PHE A 204 11.86 2.63 8.90
CA PHE A 204 12.91 2.07 8.05
C PHE A 204 12.37 0.87 7.28
N VAL A 205 12.56 0.88 5.95
CA VAL A 205 12.30 -0.26 5.07
C VAL A 205 13.54 -0.48 4.21
N GLY A 206 14.20 -1.62 4.38
CA GLY A 206 15.38 -1.99 3.60
C GLY A 206 15.06 -3.13 2.65
N CYS A 207 15.10 -2.91 1.34
CA CYS A 207 14.88 -3.96 0.34
C CYS A 207 16.22 -4.50 -0.16
N VAL A 208 16.36 -5.82 -0.19
CA VAL A 208 17.60 -6.52 -0.53
C VAL A 208 17.30 -7.67 -1.49
N GLU A 209 18.10 -7.82 -2.56
CA GLU A 209 18.04 -9.01 -3.39
C GLU A 209 18.59 -10.21 -2.61
N ASN A 210 17.70 -11.17 -2.33
CA ASN A 210 18.04 -12.38 -1.60
C ASN A 210 17.10 -13.52 -2.03
N SER A 211 17.66 -14.49 -2.76
CA SER A 211 16.90 -15.64 -3.28
C SER A 211 16.66 -16.74 -2.25
N ASP A 212 17.38 -16.73 -1.13
CA ASP A 212 17.40 -17.85 -0.18
C ASP A 212 16.28 -17.75 0.88
N TRP A 213 15.66 -16.57 1.00
CA TRP A 213 14.56 -16.32 1.93
C TRP A 213 13.23 -16.20 1.19
N GLN A 214 12.29 -17.12 1.47
CA GLN A 214 10.99 -17.17 0.79
C GLN A 214 9.79 -17.09 1.75
N GLU A 215 10.03 -16.86 3.05
CA GLU A 215 8.94 -16.79 4.02
C GLU A 215 8.15 -15.49 3.87
N GLU A 216 6.85 -15.63 3.59
CA GLU A 216 5.92 -14.52 3.39
C GLU A 216 5.07 -14.33 4.65
N SER A 217 5.60 -13.61 5.62
CA SER A 217 4.84 -13.20 6.80
C SER A 217 5.35 -11.86 7.31
N TRP A 218 4.44 -10.93 7.51
CA TRP A 218 4.72 -9.58 8.03
C TRP A 218 5.21 -9.56 9.49
N THR A 219 5.10 -10.70 10.19
CA THR A 219 5.37 -10.84 11.62
C THR A 219 6.62 -11.68 11.93
N VAL A 220 7.33 -12.14 10.92
CA VAL A 220 8.53 -12.94 11.13
C VAL A 220 9.65 -12.03 11.61
N LYS A 221 10.05 -12.24 12.85
CA LYS A 221 11.23 -11.61 13.43
C LYS A 221 12.49 -12.18 12.80
N ALA A 222 13.46 -11.32 12.53
CA ALA A 222 14.75 -11.71 12.01
C ALA A 222 15.89 -11.05 12.79
N SER A 223 17.09 -11.56 12.64
CA SER A 223 18.26 -11.12 13.38
C SER A 223 18.64 -9.68 13.02
N TRP A 224 18.83 -8.83 14.04
CA TRP A 224 19.37 -7.49 13.87
C TRP A 224 20.77 -7.53 13.26
N GLU A 225 21.56 -8.54 13.61
CA GLU A 225 22.91 -8.75 13.07
C GLU A 225 22.90 -8.98 11.55
N ASP A 226 21.89 -9.70 11.03
CA ASP A 226 21.71 -9.91 9.59
C ASP A 226 21.30 -8.60 8.90
N LEU A 227 20.40 -7.82 9.51
CA LEU A 227 20.06 -6.48 9.02
C LEU A 227 21.31 -5.58 8.94
N LYS A 228 22.13 -5.57 9.99
CA LYS A 228 23.34 -4.77 10.05
C LYS A 228 24.34 -5.20 8.99
N ALA A 229 24.50 -6.50 8.76
CA ALA A 229 25.39 -7.07 7.74
C ALA A 229 24.88 -6.74 6.31
N ASP A 230 23.58 -6.79 6.08
CA ASP A 230 23.00 -6.45 4.78
C ASP A 230 23.30 -5.00 4.36
N PHE A 231 23.42 -4.08 5.32
CA PHE A 231 23.70 -2.66 5.06
C PHE A 231 25.11 -2.21 5.49
N GLU A 232 26.04 -3.15 5.63
CA GLU A 232 27.46 -2.81 5.90
C GLU A 232 28.05 -1.93 4.79
N GLY A 233 28.77 -0.88 5.19
CA GLY A 233 29.39 0.07 4.26
C GLY A 233 28.44 1.10 3.63
N TRP A 234 27.18 1.12 4.04
CA TRP A 234 26.25 2.17 3.66
C TRP A 234 26.50 3.45 4.46
N ASN A 235 25.97 4.55 3.93
CA ASN A 235 26.07 5.90 4.49
C ASN A 235 25.81 5.94 6.02
N ASP A 236 26.48 6.87 6.71
CA ASP A 236 26.43 7.01 8.16
C ASP A 236 25.02 7.20 8.71
N GLU A 237 24.11 7.90 7.99
CA GLU A 237 22.73 8.07 8.42
C GLU A 237 22.00 6.72 8.49
N ILE A 238 22.22 5.81 7.54
CA ILE A 238 21.68 4.45 7.55
C ILE A 238 22.26 3.65 8.71
N GLN A 239 23.58 3.76 8.97
CA GLN A 239 24.20 3.10 10.10
C GLN A 239 23.64 3.58 11.43
N ILE A 240 23.48 4.90 11.61
CA ILE A 240 22.86 5.47 12.82
C ILE A 240 21.43 4.96 13.03
N ILE A 241 20.62 4.89 11.97
CA ILE A 241 19.27 4.35 12.06
C ILE A 241 19.30 2.91 12.54
N ILE A 242 20.08 2.03 11.88
CA ILE A 242 20.14 0.61 12.19
C ILE A 242 20.66 0.37 13.61
N ASP A 243 21.65 1.14 14.06
CA ASP A 243 22.23 1.03 15.40
C ASP A 243 21.25 1.42 16.52
N ASN A 244 20.19 2.17 16.20
CA ASN A 244 19.13 2.57 17.14
C ASN A 244 17.84 1.76 17.00
N ILE A 245 17.78 0.75 16.13
CA ILE A 245 16.68 -0.21 16.06
C ILE A 245 16.74 -1.16 17.27
N GLU A 246 15.61 -1.42 17.92
CA GLU A 246 15.51 -2.46 18.94
C GLU A 246 15.76 -3.84 18.30
N LYS A 247 16.71 -4.61 18.87
CA LYS A 247 17.19 -5.85 18.26
C LYS A 247 16.12 -6.91 18.06
N ASP A 248 15.10 -6.92 18.89
CA ASP A 248 13.98 -7.84 18.84
C ASP A 248 12.76 -7.29 18.05
N GLU A 249 12.88 -6.11 17.46
CA GLU A 249 11.85 -5.45 16.63
C GLU A 249 12.26 -5.33 15.14
N CYS A 250 13.11 -6.25 14.66
CA CYS A 250 13.46 -6.40 13.26
C CYS A 250 12.57 -7.45 12.61
N TYR A 251 11.92 -7.08 11.52
CA TYR A 251 11.06 -7.97 10.74
C TYR A 251 11.57 -8.11 9.32
N ARG A 252 11.38 -9.29 8.74
CA ARG A 252 11.82 -9.60 7.38
C ARG A 252 10.77 -10.43 6.67
N TRP A 253 10.45 -10.08 5.43
CA TRP A 253 9.52 -10.87 4.63
C TRP A 253 9.91 -10.90 3.15
N ALA A 254 9.50 -11.96 2.46
CA ALA A 254 9.66 -12.09 1.02
C ALA A 254 8.74 -11.12 0.28
N LEU A 255 9.27 -10.45 -0.74
CA LEU A 255 8.48 -9.60 -1.63
C LEU A 255 7.90 -10.46 -2.76
N ASN A 256 6.60 -10.60 -2.72
CA ASN A 256 5.84 -11.31 -3.74
C ASN A 256 5.00 -10.31 -4.55
N ASN A 257 4.83 -10.62 -5.84
CA ASN A 257 3.89 -9.94 -6.70
C ASN A 257 3.02 -10.96 -7.45
N ARG A 258 2.04 -10.48 -8.16
CA ARG A 258 1.28 -11.24 -9.14
C ARG A 258 1.25 -10.48 -10.45
N LYS A 259 1.22 -11.19 -11.56
CA LYS A 259 0.95 -10.55 -12.85
C LYS A 259 -0.48 -9.99 -12.84
N PRO A 260 -0.69 -8.79 -13.41
CA PRO A 260 -2.04 -8.30 -13.62
C PRO A 260 -2.91 -9.33 -14.35
N VAL A 261 -4.16 -9.43 -13.95
CA VAL A 261 -5.17 -10.31 -14.57
C VAL A 261 -6.27 -9.48 -15.19
N ASP A 262 -6.89 -9.98 -16.24
CA ASP A 262 -7.88 -9.25 -17.04
C ASP A 262 -9.31 -9.40 -16.52
N ASN A 263 -9.53 -10.29 -15.55
CA ASN A 263 -10.84 -10.51 -14.96
C ASN A 263 -10.77 -10.52 -13.43
N TRP A 264 -11.58 -9.65 -12.79
CA TRP A 264 -11.67 -9.49 -11.34
C TRP A 264 -13.05 -9.85 -10.79
N ARG A 265 -13.98 -10.24 -11.64
CA ARG A 265 -15.38 -10.35 -11.29
C ARG A 265 -16.08 -11.58 -11.86
N THR A 266 -17.22 -11.88 -11.25
CA THR A 266 -18.35 -12.60 -11.81
C THR A 266 -19.51 -11.62 -11.99
N ASP A 267 -20.76 -12.09 -12.09
CA ASP A 267 -21.92 -11.19 -12.16
C ASP A 267 -22.25 -10.55 -10.80
N ARG A 268 -21.85 -11.19 -9.67
CA ARG A 268 -22.18 -10.70 -8.32
C ARG A 268 -20.99 -10.66 -7.35
N ALA A 269 -19.83 -11.12 -7.74
CA ALA A 269 -18.62 -11.04 -6.93
C ALA A 269 -17.53 -10.25 -7.64
N VAL A 270 -16.72 -9.49 -6.88
CA VAL A 270 -15.58 -8.74 -7.39
C VAL A 270 -14.46 -8.69 -6.35
N VAL A 271 -13.20 -8.70 -6.81
CA VAL A 271 -12.03 -8.49 -5.94
C VAL A 271 -11.45 -7.09 -6.12
N LEU A 272 -10.82 -6.57 -5.06
CA LEU A 272 -10.13 -5.28 -5.05
C LEU A 272 -8.87 -5.31 -4.17
N GLY A 273 -8.08 -4.25 -4.23
CA GLY A 273 -6.84 -4.16 -3.46
C GLY A 273 -5.86 -5.30 -3.76
N ASP A 274 -5.15 -5.80 -2.76
CA ASP A 274 -4.16 -6.87 -2.94
C ASP A 274 -4.77 -8.21 -3.39
N ALA A 275 -6.08 -8.41 -3.28
CA ALA A 275 -6.76 -9.55 -3.86
C ALA A 275 -6.78 -9.48 -5.39
N ALA A 276 -6.86 -8.28 -5.97
CA ALA A 276 -6.88 -8.04 -7.42
C ALA A 276 -5.48 -7.75 -7.99
N HIS A 277 -4.71 -6.87 -7.34
CA HIS A 277 -3.48 -6.27 -7.89
C HIS A 277 -2.37 -6.08 -6.84
N PRO A 278 -1.90 -7.15 -6.17
CA PRO A 278 -0.79 -7.04 -5.22
C PRO A 278 0.45 -6.49 -5.92
N THR A 279 1.11 -5.53 -5.29
CA THR A 279 2.21 -4.78 -5.89
C THR A 279 3.42 -4.69 -4.97
N LEU A 280 4.60 -4.49 -5.55
CA LEU A 280 5.80 -4.15 -4.80
C LEU A 280 5.70 -2.74 -4.20
N PRO A 281 6.40 -2.45 -3.10
CA PRO A 281 6.22 -1.19 -2.37
C PRO A 281 6.86 0.04 -3.05
N TYR A 282 7.54 -0.11 -4.18
CA TYR A 282 8.45 0.90 -4.73
C TYR A 282 7.77 2.16 -5.28
N MET A 283 6.51 2.07 -5.70
CA MET A 283 5.69 3.24 -6.04
C MET A 283 4.88 3.77 -4.84
N ALA A 284 4.96 3.12 -3.68
CA ALA A 284 4.18 3.46 -2.49
C ALA A 284 2.65 3.55 -2.75
N SER A 285 2.11 2.69 -3.61
CA SER A 285 0.75 2.84 -4.15
C SER A 285 -0.21 1.68 -3.83
N GLY A 286 0.21 0.61 -3.13
CA GLY A 286 -0.68 -0.53 -2.85
C GLY A 286 -1.93 -0.13 -2.08
N ALA A 287 -1.78 0.47 -0.90
CA ALA A 287 -2.91 0.96 -0.10
C ALA A 287 -3.68 2.09 -0.82
N VAL A 288 -2.98 2.95 -1.57
CA VAL A 288 -3.59 4.01 -2.37
C VAL A 288 -4.54 3.43 -3.41
N MET A 289 -4.10 2.41 -4.16
CA MET A 289 -4.95 1.72 -5.15
C MET A 289 -6.18 1.10 -4.53
N ALA A 290 -6.05 0.46 -3.36
CA ALA A 290 -7.19 -0.14 -2.66
C ALA A 290 -8.22 0.93 -2.20
N ILE A 291 -7.76 2.11 -1.77
CA ILE A 291 -8.63 3.24 -1.44
C ILE A 291 -9.31 3.80 -2.70
N GLU A 292 -8.58 3.94 -3.80
CA GLU A 292 -9.15 4.33 -5.10
C GLU A 292 -10.22 3.32 -5.57
N ASP A 293 -9.96 2.02 -5.41
CA ASP A 293 -10.90 0.96 -5.78
C ASP A 293 -12.22 1.12 -5.05
N GLY A 294 -12.17 1.36 -3.73
CA GLY A 294 -13.38 1.58 -2.94
C GLY A 294 -14.22 2.75 -3.46
N ALA A 295 -13.58 3.85 -3.84
CA ALA A 295 -14.27 5.02 -4.38
C ALA A 295 -14.88 4.75 -5.78
N VAL A 296 -14.11 4.12 -6.67
CA VAL A 296 -14.58 3.81 -8.02
C VAL A 296 -15.68 2.75 -7.99
N LEU A 297 -15.56 1.72 -7.15
CA LEU A 297 -16.60 0.71 -6.99
C LEU A 297 -17.92 1.33 -6.49
N MET A 298 -17.85 2.16 -5.44
CA MET A 298 -19.04 2.87 -4.93
C MET A 298 -19.69 3.70 -6.01
N ARG A 299 -18.92 4.47 -6.79
CA ARG A 299 -19.44 5.29 -7.89
C ARG A 299 -20.03 4.45 -9.02
N SER A 300 -19.44 3.29 -9.32
CA SER A 300 -19.96 2.36 -10.32
C SER A 300 -21.30 1.75 -9.91
N LEU A 301 -21.43 1.40 -8.63
CA LEU A 301 -22.71 0.91 -8.06
C LEU A 301 -23.79 2.00 -8.06
N ASN A 302 -23.44 3.26 -7.77
CA ASN A 302 -24.37 4.38 -7.81
C ASN A 302 -24.81 4.76 -9.24
N ALA A 303 -24.00 4.45 -10.25
CA ALA A 303 -24.28 4.79 -11.64
C ALA A 303 -25.12 3.72 -12.38
N ASN A 304 -25.30 2.54 -11.81
CA ASN A 304 -25.97 1.41 -12.47
C ASN A 304 -26.93 0.71 -11.51
N ASP A 305 -28.17 0.49 -11.95
CA ASP A 305 -29.15 -0.33 -11.23
C ASP A 305 -28.85 -1.84 -11.33
N ASP A 306 -28.14 -2.25 -12.38
CA ASP A 306 -27.71 -3.63 -12.61
C ASP A 306 -26.31 -3.88 -12.01
N ILE A 307 -26.23 -4.86 -11.10
CA ILE A 307 -24.98 -5.17 -10.37
C ILE A 307 -23.87 -5.62 -11.32
N ALA A 308 -24.16 -6.50 -12.28
CA ALA A 308 -23.16 -7.01 -13.19
C ALA A 308 -22.57 -5.88 -14.06
N ALA A 309 -23.41 -4.93 -14.52
CA ALA A 309 -22.96 -3.75 -15.24
C ALA A 309 -22.13 -2.81 -14.35
N ALA A 310 -22.50 -2.65 -13.08
CA ALA A 310 -21.73 -1.86 -12.12
C ALA A 310 -20.33 -2.45 -11.87
N LEU A 311 -20.25 -3.77 -11.68
CA LEU A 311 -18.97 -4.46 -11.48
C LEU A 311 -18.10 -4.45 -12.75
N GLU A 312 -18.70 -4.52 -13.93
CA GLU A 312 -17.99 -4.36 -15.19
C GLU A 312 -17.43 -2.96 -15.36
N MET A 313 -18.22 -1.92 -15.07
CA MET A 313 -17.76 -0.54 -15.09
C MET A 313 -16.59 -0.34 -14.12
N PHE A 314 -16.68 -0.83 -12.88
CA PHE A 314 -15.59 -0.79 -11.91
C PHE A 314 -14.32 -1.42 -12.47
N GLN A 315 -14.39 -2.67 -12.91
CA GLN A 315 -13.24 -3.40 -13.44
C GLN A 315 -12.60 -2.63 -14.61
N ARG A 316 -13.38 -2.21 -15.60
CA ARG A 316 -12.89 -1.50 -16.78
C ARG A 316 -12.14 -0.21 -16.45
N ASN A 317 -12.60 0.53 -15.43
CA ASN A 317 -11.98 1.77 -15.01
C ASN A 317 -10.72 1.57 -14.14
N ARG A 318 -10.47 0.33 -13.65
CA ARG A 318 -9.33 0.05 -12.77
C ARG A 318 -8.21 -0.77 -13.39
N LEU A 319 -8.51 -1.68 -14.32
CA LEU A 319 -7.56 -2.64 -14.89
C LEU A 319 -6.27 -1.99 -15.38
N ASP A 320 -6.36 -1.06 -16.33
CA ASP A 320 -5.18 -0.45 -16.95
C ASP A 320 -4.36 0.37 -15.96
N ARG A 321 -5.05 1.11 -15.07
CA ARG A 321 -4.38 1.94 -14.07
C ARG A 321 -3.58 1.09 -13.09
N THR A 322 -4.19 0.07 -12.52
CA THR A 322 -3.53 -0.79 -11.53
C THR A 322 -2.44 -1.64 -12.16
N ALA A 323 -2.65 -2.19 -13.37
CA ALA A 323 -1.63 -2.90 -14.11
C ALA A 323 -0.40 -2.03 -14.37
N ARG A 324 -0.59 -0.76 -14.76
CA ARG A 324 0.50 0.19 -14.95
C ARG A 324 1.27 0.48 -13.66
N ILE A 325 0.59 0.59 -12.52
CA ILE A 325 1.24 0.79 -11.21
C ILE A 325 2.04 -0.47 -10.81
N VAL A 326 1.46 -1.67 -10.94
CA VAL A 326 2.13 -2.93 -10.61
C VAL A 326 3.40 -3.10 -11.44
N ASN A 327 3.33 -2.91 -12.75
CA ASN A 327 4.47 -3.03 -13.65
C ASN A 327 5.51 -1.92 -13.36
N GLY A 328 5.07 -0.68 -13.21
CA GLY A 328 5.93 0.46 -12.92
C GLY A 328 6.64 0.34 -11.56
N SER A 329 6.00 -0.30 -10.58
CA SER A 329 6.63 -0.59 -9.29
C SER A 329 7.78 -1.58 -9.44
N THR A 330 7.61 -2.64 -10.24
CA THR A 330 8.67 -3.59 -10.54
C THR A 330 9.87 -2.93 -11.22
N GLU A 331 9.62 -2.11 -12.24
CA GLU A 331 10.68 -1.38 -12.96
C GLU A 331 11.43 -0.37 -12.08
N LEU A 332 10.78 0.21 -11.06
CA LEU A 332 11.46 1.09 -10.09
C LEU A 332 12.42 0.33 -9.19
N GLY A 333 12.13 -0.92 -8.85
CA GLY A 333 13.05 -1.78 -8.12
C GLY A 333 14.38 -1.92 -8.86
N ASP A 334 14.33 -2.17 -10.17
CA ASP A 334 15.52 -2.26 -11.02
C ASP A 334 16.32 -0.94 -11.01
N LEU A 335 15.62 0.20 -11.07
CA LEU A 335 16.24 1.52 -11.02
C LEU A 335 16.92 1.80 -9.67
N TYR A 336 16.34 1.39 -8.56
CA TYR A 336 16.89 1.62 -7.22
C TYR A 336 18.12 0.75 -6.92
N HIS A 337 18.35 -0.32 -7.69
CA HIS A 337 19.43 -1.30 -7.50
C HIS A 337 20.61 -1.14 -8.48
N LEU A 338 20.69 -0.03 -9.19
CA LEU A 338 21.83 0.27 -10.08
C LEU A 338 23.14 0.40 -9.29
N THR A 339 24.26 0.34 -9.99
CA THR A 339 25.57 0.17 -9.35
C THR A 339 26.42 1.44 -9.27
N SER A 340 26.09 2.45 -10.05
CA SER A 340 26.86 3.68 -10.12
C SER A 340 25.99 4.94 -10.24
N LYS A 341 26.51 6.07 -9.76
CA LYS A 341 25.87 7.39 -9.87
C LYS A 341 25.47 7.70 -11.31
N ALA A 342 26.36 7.44 -12.27
CA ALA A 342 26.09 7.72 -13.69
C ALA A 342 24.94 6.87 -14.26
N GLU A 343 24.77 5.63 -13.79
CA GLU A 343 23.62 4.78 -14.17
C GLU A 343 22.32 5.29 -13.55
N PHE A 344 22.34 5.72 -12.29
CA PHE A 344 21.19 6.35 -11.63
C PHE A 344 20.73 7.62 -12.35
N GLU A 345 21.66 8.54 -12.65
CA GLU A 345 21.38 9.79 -13.36
C GLU A 345 20.68 9.51 -14.71
N LYS A 346 21.25 8.62 -15.53
CA LYS A 346 20.63 8.18 -16.79
C LYS A 346 19.26 7.51 -16.60
N GLY A 347 19.11 6.72 -15.54
CA GLY A 347 17.86 6.05 -15.21
C GLY A 347 16.76 7.05 -14.85
N PHE A 348 17.06 8.02 -14.00
CA PHE A 348 16.13 9.08 -13.61
C PHE A 348 15.77 10.00 -14.77
N GLU A 349 16.73 10.39 -15.61
CA GLU A 349 16.47 11.17 -16.84
C GLU A 349 15.53 10.44 -17.79
N ARG A 350 15.80 9.15 -18.05
CA ARG A 350 14.99 8.34 -18.97
C ARG A 350 13.55 8.16 -18.47
N ARG A 351 13.36 7.91 -17.18
CA ARG A 351 12.03 7.63 -16.61
C ARG A 351 11.24 8.89 -16.28
N ASN A 352 11.92 10.02 -15.97
CA ASN A 352 11.27 11.25 -15.49
C ASN A 352 10.23 11.03 -14.39
N ILE A 353 10.72 10.51 -13.25
CA ILE A 353 9.88 10.10 -12.10
C ILE A 353 8.98 11.23 -11.62
N ALA A 354 9.47 12.48 -11.60
CA ALA A 354 8.67 13.63 -11.18
C ALA A 354 7.46 13.84 -12.09
N LYS A 355 7.65 13.77 -13.39
CA LYS A 355 6.55 13.87 -14.37
C LYS A 355 5.56 12.73 -14.24
N GLU A 356 6.05 11.49 -14.15
CA GLU A 356 5.21 10.31 -13.98
C GLU A 356 4.33 10.41 -12.73
N ARG A 357 4.91 10.83 -11.59
CA ARG A 357 4.18 11.00 -10.34
C ARG A 357 3.18 12.14 -10.42
N ASN A 358 3.59 13.31 -10.84
CA ASN A 358 2.75 14.51 -10.79
C ASN A 358 1.67 14.54 -11.89
N GLU A 359 2.01 14.17 -13.14
CA GLU A 359 1.07 14.30 -14.26
C GLU A 359 0.14 13.09 -14.44
N TRP A 360 0.50 11.93 -13.86
CA TRP A 360 -0.29 10.73 -14.05
C TRP A 360 -0.72 10.08 -12.73
N LEU A 361 0.24 9.75 -11.84
CA LEU A 361 -0.07 8.97 -10.64
C LEU A 361 -0.93 9.76 -9.67
N TYR A 362 -0.51 10.98 -9.30
CA TYR A 362 -1.17 11.82 -8.31
C TYR A 362 -2.29 12.69 -8.88
N ALA A 363 -2.26 12.96 -10.18
CA ALA A 363 -3.32 13.71 -10.87
C ALA A 363 -4.65 12.97 -10.96
N TYR A 364 -4.65 11.66 -10.77
CA TYR A 364 -5.87 10.86 -10.80
C TYR A 364 -6.77 11.19 -9.60
N ASP A 365 -8.02 11.50 -9.87
CA ASP A 365 -9.02 11.75 -8.84
C ASP A 365 -10.13 10.70 -8.92
N PRO A 366 -10.13 9.70 -8.01
CA PRO A 366 -11.10 8.60 -8.06
C PRO A 366 -12.53 9.07 -7.75
N MET A 367 -12.69 10.29 -7.18
CA MET A 367 -14.00 10.84 -6.84
C MET A 367 -14.66 11.55 -8.03
N THR A 368 -13.88 12.03 -9.02
CA THR A 368 -14.38 12.87 -10.11
C THR A 368 -14.03 12.36 -11.50
N VAL A 369 -13.10 11.42 -11.64
CA VAL A 369 -12.74 10.85 -12.94
C VAL A 369 -13.99 10.34 -13.67
N GLU A 370 -14.09 10.58 -14.98
CA GLU A 370 -15.16 10.02 -15.79
C GLU A 370 -15.07 8.49 -15.81
N LEU A 371 -16.18 7.83 -15.50
CA LEU A 371 -16.30 6.37 -15.56
C LEU A 371 -16.86 5.96 -16.93
N ILE A 372 -16.21 4.99 -17.56
CA ILE A 372 -16.54 4.49 -18.91
C ILE A 372 -17.01 3.04 -18.87
#